data_aff55f068dbe83a755f3c3a278cbf5e7
#
_entry.id   aff55f068dbe83a755f3c3a278cbf5e7
#
_cell.length_a   1.000
_cell.length_b   1.000
_cell.length_c   1.000
_cell.angle_alpha   90.00
_cell.angle_beta   90.00
_cell.angle_gamma   90.00
#
_symmetry.space_group_name_H-M   'P 1'
#
loop_
_entity.id
_entity.type
_entity.pdbx_description
1 polymer ?
#
loop_
_entity_poly.entity_id
_entity_poly.type
_entity_poly.pdbx_seq_one_letter_code
_entity_poly.pdbx_strand_id
1 'polypeptide(L)' 'MFISKSHKEVVSQYPGAAKIVKVCGGYHVFETIDNYEIWKNQK' A
#
# COMPACT_ATOMS: atom_id res chain seq x y z
N MET A 1 2.01 -5.31 -0.56
CA MET A 1 0.99 -6.19 0.06
C MET A 1 -0.39 -5.65 -0.26
N PHE A 2 -1.24 -6.49 -0.80
CA PHE A 2 -2.60 -6.08 -1.17
C PHE A 2 -3.57 -6.36 -0.03
N ILE A 3 -4.39 -5.37 0.30
CA ILE A 3 -5.38 -5.48 1.37
C ILE A 3 -6.71 -4.93 0.88
N SER A 4 -7.77 -5.73 0.98
CA SER A 4 -9.11 -5.32 0.54
C SER A 4 -9.94 -4.81 1.72
N LYS A 5 -9.44 -3.76 2.36
CA LYS A 5 -10.13 -3.09 3.47
C LYS A 5 -10.23 -1.61 3.20
N SER A 6 -10.99 -0.89 4.01
CA SER A 6 -11.12 0.55 3.86
C SER A 6 -9.79 1.24 4.19
N HIS A 7 -9.61 2.43 3.65
CA HIS A 7 -8.38 3.20 3.88
C HIS A 7 -8.12 3.38 5.37
N LYS A 8 -9.16 3.69 6.13
CA LYS A 8 -9.03 3.90 7.57
C LYS A 8 -8.50 2.65 8.27
N GLU A 9 -9.00 1.48 7.89
CA GLU A 9 -8.53 0.24 8.49
C GLU A 9 -7.10 -0.07 8.11
N VAL A 10 -6.74 0.17 6.86
CA VAL A 10 -5.37 -0.07 6.39
C VAL A 10 -4.40 0.82 7.14
N VAL A 11 -4.70 2.10 7.27
CA VAL A 11 -3.84 3.03 8.00
C VAL A 11 -3.72 2.63 9.46
N SER A 12 -4.81 2.15 10.06
CA SER A 12 -4.80 1.73 11.45
C SER A 12 -3.94 0.50 11.66
N GLN A 13 -3.97 -0.44 10.72
CA GLN A 13 -3.19 -1.68 10.85
C GLN A 13 -1.73 -1.48 10.49
N TYR A 14 -1.43 -0.53 9.62
CA TYR A 14 -0.07 -0.30 9.13
C TYR A 14 0.34 1.16 9.30
N PRO A 15 0.40 1.63 10.57
CA PRO A 15 0.72 3.05 10.79
C PRO A 15 2.14 3.43 10.39
N GLY A 16 3.04 2.43 10.29
CA GLY A 16 4.41 2.68 9.87
C GLY A 16 4.66 2.48 8.39
N ALA A 17 3.60 2.28 7.59
CA ALA A 17 3.78 2.05 6.17
C ALA A 17 4.34 3.30 5.48
N ALA A 18 5.31 3.08 4.59
CA ALA A 18 5.91 4.19 3.85
C ALA A 18 4.95 4.74 2.81
N LYS A 19 4.12 3.86 2.23
CA LYS A 19 3.19 4.29 1.18
C LYS A 19 1.99 3.36 1.15
N ILE A 20 0.81 3.94 0.99
CA ILE A 20 -0.43 3.18 0.78
C ILE A 20 -1.06 3.70 -0.50
N VAL A 21 -1.29 2.80 -1.46
CA VAL A 21 -1.79 3.16 -2.78
C VAL A 21 -3.16 2.53 -2.99
N LYS A 22 -4.12 3.35 -3.39
CA LYS A 22 -5.46 2.85 -3.70
C LYS A 22 -5.42 2.14 -5.05
N VAL A 23 -5.92 0.91 -5.07
CA VAL A 23 -6.02 0.12 -6.29
C VAL A 23 -7.42 -0.44 -6.40
N CYS A 24 -7.72 -1.02 -7.57
CA CYS A 24 -9.03 -1.62 -7.78
C CYS A 24 -9.23 -2.76 -6.79
N GLY A 25 -10.29 -2.67 -6.02
CA GLY A 25 -10.62 -3.71 -5.06
C GLY A 25 -10.00 -3.57 -3.68
N GLY A 26 -9.12 -2.57 -3.46
CA GLY A 26 -8.51 -2.43 -2.14
C GLY A 26 -7.36 -1.45 -2.12
N TYR A 27 -6.34 -1.78 -1.33
CA TYR A 27 -5.17 -0.92 -1.16
C TYR A 27 -3.91 -1.75 -1.20
N HIS A 28 -2.84 -1.17 -1.74
CA HIS A 28 -1.52 -1.77 -1.75
C HIS A 28 -0.67 -1.08 -0.70
N VAL A 29 -0.08 -1.85 0.22
CA VAL A 29 0.73 -1.31 1.30
C VAL A 29 2.19 -1.61 1.05
N PHE A 30 3.04 -0.59 1.14
CA PHE A 30 4.48 -0.73 0.94
C PHE A 30 5.20 -0.31 2.21
N GLU A 31 6.04 -1.17 2.72
CA GLU A 31 6.79 -0.91 3.94
C GLU A 31 7.92 0.09 3.72
N THR A 32 8.46 0.13 2.51
CA THR A 32 9.53 1.06 2.16
C THR A 32 9.20 1.76 0.85
N ILE A 33 9.79 2.94 0.67
CA ILE A 33 9.64 3.69 -0.58
C ILE A 33 10.30 2.93 -1.72
N ASP A 34 11.40 2.22 -1.45
CA ASP A 34 12.06 1.41 -2.48
C ASP A 34 11.09 0.38 -3.05
N ASN A 35 10.35 -0.31 -2.20
CA ASN A 35 9.37 -1.29 -2.67
C ASN A 35 8.29 -0.64 -3.52
N TYR A 36 7.83 0.55 -3.12
CA TYR A 36 6.84 1.28 -3.89
C TYR A 36 7.38 1.66 -5.26
N GLU A 37 8.62 2.14 -5.32
CA GLU A 37 9.20 2.56 -6.59
C GLU A 37 9.41 1.39 -7.54
N ILE A 38 9.83 0.25 -7.01
CA ILE A 38 9.98 -0.95 -7.82
C ILE A 38 8.64 -1.34 -8.42
N TRP A 39 7.60 -1.35 -7.60
CA TRP A 39 6.26 -1.69 -8.07
C TRP A 39 5.77 -0.70 -9.12
N LYS A 40 5.97 0.58 -8.88
CA LYS A 40 5.50 1.64 -9.77
C LYS A 40 6.17 1.55 -11.14
N ASN A 41 7.43 1.14 -11.16
CA ASN A 41 8.20 1.08 -12.39
C ASN A 41 8.07 -0.25 -13.14
N GLN A 42 7.36 -1.20 -12.58
CA GLN A 42 7.09 -2.45 -13.28
C GLN A 42 6.11 -2.24 -14.42
N LYS A 43 6.29 -2.99 -15.46
CA LYS A 43 5.42 -2.95 -16.64
C LYS A 43 4.60 -4.21 -16.76
#